data_4b3e45edacf5b2e847899cac15dbafef
#
_entry.id   4b3e45edacf5b2e847899cac15dbafef
#
_cell.length_a   1.000
_cell.length_b   1.000
_cell.length_c   1.000
_cell.angle_alpha   90.00
_cell.angle_beta   90.00
_cell.angle_gamma   90.00
#
_symmetry.space_group_name_H-M   'P 1'
#
loop_
_entity.id
_entity.type
_entity.pdbx_description
1 polymer ?
#
loop_
_entity_poly.entity_id
_entity_poly.type
_entity_poly.pdbx_seq_one_letter_code
_entity_poly.pdbx_strand_id
1 'polypeptide(L)'
;MDKKIQSQLIPMVVEKTPQGYERAYDIYSRLLQNRIVFLSGPIDDDMANTVIAQLLFLAYEDPNKDIKLYINSPGGSVSAALAIYDTMQYIQPDVSTICFGMAASAAALILACGEKGKRLSLPNSEILL
;
A
#
# COMPACT_ATOMS: atom_id res chain seq x y z
N MET A 1 11.63 17.62 19.17
CA MET A 1 10.91 16.78 18.22
C MET A 1 11.01 15.32 18.66
N ASP A 2 9.91 14.62 18.63
CA ASP A 2 9.84 13.21 18.96
C ASP A 2 10.68 12.38 17.99
N LYS A 3 11.42 11.38 18.50
CA LYS A 3 12.22 10.48 17.67
C LYS A 3 11.36 9.78 16.59
N LYS A 4 10.13 9.41 16.92
CA LYS A 4 9.21 8.77 15.99
C LYS A 4 8.89 9.69 14.82
N ILE A 5 8.68 10.96 15.08
CA ILE A 5 8.44 11.94 14.02
C ILE A 5 9.68 12.12 13.15
N GLN A 6 10.86 12.19 13.78
CA GLN A 6 12.11 12.33 13.04
C GLN A 6 12.41 11.14 12.14
N SER A 7 12.14 9.92 12.63
CA SER A 7 12.39 8.70 11.86
C SER A 7 11.39 8.50 10.71
N GLN A 8 10.29 9.26 10.73
CA GLN A 8 9.22 9.15 9.73
C GLN A 8 9.15 10.37 8.81
N LEU A 9 10.28 11.09 8.69
CA LEU A 9 10.36 12.19 7.72
C LEU A 9 10.12 11.66 6.31
N ILE A 10 9.16 12.27 5.64
CA ILE A 10 8.74 11.86 4.31
C ILE A 10 9.34 12.83 3.29
N PRO A 11 10.13 12.33 2.33
CA PRO A 11 10.69 13.19 1.28
C PRO A 11 9.60 13.84 0.45
N MET A 12 9.88 15.07 0.01
CA MET A 12 9.02 15.80 -0.89
C MET A 12 9.57 15.74 -2.31
N VAL A 13 8.66 15.67 -3.28
CA VAL A 13 8.98 15.68 -4.71
C VAL A 13 8.32 16.90 -5.32
N VAL A 14 9.09 17.65 -6.13
CA VAL A 14 8.57 18.81 -6.84
C VAL A 14 8.50 18.47 -8.32
N GLU A 15 7.34 18.69 -8.93
CA GLU A 15 7.11 18.46 -10.35
C GLU A 15 6.51 19.69 -11.00
N LYS A 16 6.84 19.90 -12.30
CA LYS A 16 6.18 20.91 -13.09
C LYS A 16 4.89 20.38 -13.68
N THR A 17 3.82 21.15 -13.57
CA THR A 17 2.56 20.84 -14.23
C THR A 17 2.67 21.15 -15.74
N PRO A 18 1.77 20.61 -16.58
CA PRO A 18 1.74 20.96 -18.01
C PRO A 18 1.58 22.46 -18.27
N GLN A 19 1.03 23.21 -17.32
CA GLN A 19 0.86 24.67 -17.43
C GLN A 19 2.10 25.44 -16.95
N GLY A 20 3.18 24.74 -16.54
CA GLY A 20 4.43 25.36 -16.11
C GLY A 20 4.52 25.71 -14.64
N TYR A 21 3.50 25.40 -13.84
CA TYR A 21 3.54 25.60 -12.39
C TYR A 21 4.29 24.45 -11.70
N GLU A 22 4.92 24.75 -10.57
CA GLU A 22 5.51 23.73 -9.72
C GLU A 22 4.47 23.22 -8.73
N ARG A 23 4.47 21.92 -8.50
CA ARG A 23 3.63 21.28 -7.50
C ARG A 23 4.46 20.34 -6.65
N ALA A 24 4.32 20.47 -5.31
CA ALA A 24 5.01 19.62 -4.36
C ALA A 24 4.08 18.51 -3.89
N TYR A 25 4.63 17.30 -3.79
CA TYR A 25 3.96 16.12 -3.25
C TYR A 25 4.87 15.47 -2.23
N ASP A 26 4.33 14.87 -1.17
CA ASP A 26 5.11 13.86 -0.47
C ASP A 26 5.28 12.63 -1.38
N ILE A 27 6.32 11.82 -1.11
CA ILE A 27 6.66 10.71 -2.02
C ILE A 27 5.52 9.69 -2.11
N TYR A 28 4.81 9.41 -1.02
CA TYR A 28 3.72 8.45 -1.03
C TYR A 28 2.53 8.96 -1.83
N SER A 29 2.18 10.24 -1.69
CA SER A 29 1.12 10.85 -2.49
C SER A 29 1.46 10.86 -3.97
N ARG A 30 2.73 11.08 -4.32
CA ARG A 30 3.17 11.04 -5.70
C ARG A 30 3.05 9.64 -6.29
N LEU A 31 3.48 8.62 -5.54
CA LEU A 31 3.39 7.23 -5.98
C LEU A 31 1.94 6.76 -6.05
N LEU A 32 1.07 7.30 -5.20
CA LEU A 32 -0.36 7.00 -5.26
C LEU A 32 -0.96 7.38 -6.61
N GLN A 33 -0.48 8.44 -7.26
CA GLN A 33 -0.92 8.80 -8.60
C GLN A 33 -0.60 7.71 -9.63
N ASN A 34 0.43 6.89 -9.37
CA ASN A 34 0.76 5.72 -10.17
C ASN A 34 0.05 4.46 -9.69
N ARG A 35 -0.96 4.62 -8.83
CA ARG A 35 -1.78 3.54 -8.28
C ARG A 35 -0.99 2.59 -7.38
N ILE A 36 0.01 3.14 -6.68
CA ILE A 36 0.86 2.39 -5.75
C ILE A 36 0.46 2.76 -4.33
N VAL A 37 0.14 1.74 -3.54
CA VAL A 37 -0.22 1.85 -2.13
C VAL A 37 0.79 1.04 -1.31
N PHE A 38 1.24 1.60 -0.18
CA PHE A 38 2.17 0.91 0.71
C PHE A 38 1.45 0.40 1.95
N LEU A 39 1.71 -0.87 2.27
CA LEU A 39 1.32 -1.50 3.52
C LEU A 39 2.63 -1.83 4.24
N SER A 40 3.08 -0.89 5.07
CA SER A 40 4.40 -0.97 5.72
C SER A 40 4.25 -0.85 7.23
N GLY A 41 5.02 -1.67 7.94
CA GLY A 41 5.00 -1.70 9.40
C GLY A 41 3.86 -2.53 9.97
N PRO A 42 3.66 -2.50 11.32
CA PRO A 42 2.62 -3.28 11.96
C PRO A 42 1.22 -2.90 11.48
N ILE A 43 0.35 -3.90 11.36
CA ILE A 43 -1.03 -3.70 10.96
C ILE A 43 -1.87 -3.38 12.19
N ASP A 44 -2.38 -2.17 12.27
CA ASP A 44 -3.35 -1.72 13.26
C ASP A 44 -4.55 -1.08 12.55
N ASP A 45 -5.52 -0.60 13.33
CA ASP A 45 -6.72 -0.01 12.75
C ASP A 45 -6.42 1.26 11.96
N ASP A 46 -5.52 2.10 12.43
CA ASP A 46 -5.17 3.35 11.74
C ASP A 46 -4.50 3.07 10.39
N MET A 47 -3.56 2.15 10.37
CA MET A 47 -2.90 1.75 9.12
C MET A 47 -3.90 1.12 8.16
N ALA A 48 -4.75 0.23 8.65
CA ALA A 48 -5.77 -0.42 7.82
C ALA A 48 -6.73 0.61 7.22
N ASN A 49 -7.19 1.56 8.00
CA ASN A 49 -8.09 2.61 7.51
C ASN A 49 -7.43 3.46 6.43
N THR A 50 -6.15 3.77 6.57
CA THR A 50 -5.40 4.54 5.58
C THR A 50 -5.25 3.74 4.27
N VAL A 51 -4.90 2.47 4.35
CA VAL A 51 -4.78 1.60 3.17
C VAL A 51 -6.14 1.46 2.47
N ILE A 52 -7.19 1.20 3.25
CA ILE A 52 -8.54 1.03 2.71
C ILE A 52 -9.01 2.31 2.01
N ALA A 53 -8.79 3.48 2.61
CA ALA A 53 -9.17 4.75 2.01
C ALA A 53 -8.48 4.94 0.65
N GLN A 54 -7.20 4.60 0.56
CA GLN A 54 -6.45 4.71 -0.69
C GLN A 54 -6.95 3.72 -1.75
N LEU A 55 -7.25 2.48 -1.35
CA LEU A 55 -7.81 1.49 -2.26
C LEU A 55 -9.16 1.95 -2.82
N LEU A 56 -10.03 2.46 -1.97
CA LEU A 56 -11.34 2.97 -2.39
C LEU A 56 -11.20 4.17 -3.32
N PHE A 57 -10.31 5.10 -3.00
CA PHE A 57 -10.06 6.27 -3.83
C PHE A 57 -9.61 5.87 -5.23
N LEU A 58 -8.64 4.96 -5.32
CA LEU A 58 -8.10 4.50 -6.60
C LEU A 58 -9.13 3.71 -7.40
N ALA A 59 -9.93 2.89 -6.73
CA ALA A 59 -11.00 2.13 -7.40
C ALA A 59 -12.06 3.06 -7.98
N TYR A 60 -12.39 4.14 -7.29
CA TYR A 60 -13.34 5.13 -7.76
C TYR A 60 -12.77 5.94 -8.94
N GLU A 61 -11.48 6.29 -8.87
CA GLU A 61 -10.83 7.09 -9.90
C GLU A 61 -10.76 6.36 -11.25
N ASP A 62 -10.40 5.09 -11.24
CA ASP A 62 -10.38 4.25 -12.45
C ASP A 62 -10.63 2.79 -12.07
N PRO A 63 -11.85 2.30 -12.23
CA PRO A 63 -12.18 0.93 -11.84
C PRO A 63 -11.57 -0.15 -12.75
N ASN A 64 -10.96 0.22 -13.86
CA ASN A 64 -10.45 -0.73 -14.86
C ASN A 64 -8.93 -0.91 -14.84
N LYS A 65 -8.24 -0.17 -13.97
CA LYS A 65 -6.78 -0.26 -13.85
C LYS A 65 -6.37 -0.94 -12.56
N ASP A 66 -5.34 -1.77 -12.62
CA ASP A 66 -4.79 -2.46 -11.46
C ASP A 66 -4.28 -1.49 -10.42
N ILE A 67 -4.39 -1.91 -9.17
CA ILE A 67 -3.77 -1.25 -8.02
C ILE A 67 -2.60 -2.12 -7.58
N LYS A 68 -1.48 -1.49 -7.25
CA LYS A 68 -0.29 -2.19 -6.75
C LYS A 68 -0.14 -1.94 -5.26
N LEU A 69 -0.21 -3.02 -4.49
CA LEU A 69 -0.04 -2.96 -3.03
C LEU A 69 1.33 -3.53 -2.67
N TYR A 70 2.23 -2.65 -2.25
CA TYR A 70 3.57 -3.00 -1.81
C TYR A 70 3.54 -3.31 -0.32
N ILE A 71 4.00 -4.50 0.07
CA ILE A 71 3.86 -5.03 1.42
C ILE A 71 5.24 -5.25 2.05
N ASN A 72 5.45 -4.62 3.19
CA ASN A 72 6.60 -4.85 4.06
C ASN A 72 6.13 -4.74 5.51
N SER A 73 5.65 -5.85 6.07
CA SER A 73 4.96 -5.83 7.35
C SER A 73 5.18 -7.12 8.13
N PRO A 74 5.40 -7.03 9.45
CA PRO A 74 5.44 -8.21 10.33
C PRO A 74 4.06 -8.75 10.66
N GLY A 75 2.99 -8.15 10.14
CA GLY A 75 1.63 -8.49 10.52
C GLY A 75 1.10 -7.61 11.63
N GLY A 76 0.12 -8.10 12.36
CA GLY A 76 -0.52 -7.35 13.46
C GLY A 76 -1.94 -7.81 13.69
N SER A 77 -2.86 -6.86 13.83
CA SER A 77 -4.27 -7.13 14.09
C SER A 77 -4.91 -7.93 12.96
N VAL A 78 -5.48 -9.08 13.30
CA VAL A 78 -6.18 -9.93 12.33
C VAL A 78 -7.43 -9.25 11.80
N SER A 79 -8.21 -8.60 12.67
CA SER A 79 -9.43 -7.90 12.23
C SER A 79 -9.12 -6.74 11.30
N ALA A 80 -8.05 -5.98 11.57
CA ALA A 80 -7.62 -4.90 10.69
C ALA A 80 -7.16 -5.45 9.32
N ALA A 81 -6.41 -6.56 9.32
CA ALA A 81 -5.98 -7.22 8.10
C ALA A 81 -7.17 -7.74 7.28
N LEU A 82 -8.17 -8.32 7.94
CA LEU A 82 -9.37 -8.79 7.26
C LEU A 82 -10.18 -7.64 6.65
N ALA A 83 -10.19 -6.48 7.27
CA ALA A 83 -10.82 -5.30 6.70
C ALA A 83 -10.15 -4.89 5.39
N ILE A 84 -8.82 -4.96 5.34
CA ILE A 84 -8.07 -4.71 4.09
C ILE A 84 -8.40 -5.78 3.05
N TYR A 85 -8.39 -7.05 3.46
CA TYR A 85 -8.72 -8.17 2.59
C TYR A 85 -10.11 -8.00 1.97
N ASP A 86 -11.12 -7.71 2.81
CA ASP A 86 -12.48 -7.54 2.32
C ASP A 86 -12.57 -6.39 1.31
N THR A 87 -11.86 -5.30 1.54
CA THR A 87 -11.81 -4.18 0.61
C THR A 87 -11.19 -4.58 -0.73
N MET A 88 -10.08 -5.35 -0.69
CA MET A 88 -9.44 -5.86 -1.91
C MET A 88 -10.39 -6.71 -2.74
N GLN A 89 -11.26 -7.46 -2.09
CA GLN A 89 -12.24 -8.30 -2.79
C GLN A 89 -13.45 -7.49 -3.26
N TYR A 90 -13.79 -6.43 -2.55
CA TYR A 90 -14.97 -5.63 -2.83
C TYR A 90 -14.81 -4.72 -4.04
N ILE A 91 -13.61 -4.12 -4.21
CA ILE A 91 -13.36 -3.16 -5.28
C ILE A 91 -13.23 -3.85 -6.65
N GLN A 92 -13.56 -3.12 -7.72
CA GLN A 92 -13.50 -3.68 -9.07
C GLN A 92 -12.07 -3.89 -9.58
N PRO A 93 -11.11 -2.96 -9.39
CA PRO A 93 -9.75 -3.19 -9.87
C PRO A 93 -9.11 -4.42 -9.26
N ASP A 94 -8.30 -5.11 -10.05
CA ASP A 94 -7.43 -6.15 -9.52
C ASP A 94 -6.37 -5.51 -8.64
N VAL A 95 -6.05 -6.14 -7.51
CA VAL A 95 -4.98 -5.70 -6.63
C VAL A 95 -3.79 -6.64 -6.80
N SER A 96 -2.72 -6.12 -7.38
CA SER A 96 -1.43 -6.81 -7.46
C SER A 96 -0.70 -6.60 -6.13
N THR A 97 -0.18 -7.67 -5.56
CA THR A 97 0.56 -7.60 -4.29
C THR A 97 2.03 -7.89 -4.51
N ILE A 98 2.90 -7.10 -3.88
CA ILE A 98 4.34 -7.23 -4.04
C ILE A 98 5.00 -7.18 -2.66
N CYS A 99 5.69 -8.25 -2.29
CA CYS A 99 6.43 -8.29 -1.04
C CYS A 99 7.84 -7.76 -1.24
N PHE A 100 8.23 -6.82 -0.40
CA PHE A 100 9.63 -6.38 -0.25
C PHE A 100 9.96 -6.41 1.24
N GLY A 101 11.14 -6.86 1.60
CA GLY A 101 11.51 -7.03 3.00
C GLY A 101 10.84 -8.24 3.62
N MET A 102 9.65 -8.07 4.16
CA MET A 102 8.95 -9.20 4.78
C MET A 102 7.43 -9.08 4.65
N ALA A 103 6.77 -10.22 4.63
CA ALA A 103 5.34 -10.32 4.84
C ALA A 103 5.10 -11.49 5.80
N ALA A 104 4.78 -11.19 7.04
CA ALA A 104 4.62 -12.18 8.08
C ALA A 104 3.20 -12.18 8.66
N SER A 105 2.70 -13.36 9.04
CA SER A 105 1.42 -13.53 9.71
C SER A 105 0.28 -12.92 8.87
N ALA A 106 -0.49 -11.98 9.42
CA ALA A 106 -1.60 -11.35 8.71
C ALA A 106 -1.17 -10.65 7.41
N ALA A 107 0.06 -10.13 7.34
CA ALA A 107 0.60 -9.54 6.12
C ALA A 107 0.83 -10.59 5.02
N ALA A 108 1.26 -11.79 5.40
CA ALA A 108 1.39 -12.91 4.46
C ALA A 108 0.03 -13.29 3.86
N LEU A 109 -1.02 -13.24 4.67
CA LEU A 109 -2.38 -13.47 4.20
C LEU A 109 -2.77 -12.44 3.13
N ILE A 110 -2.54 -11.16 3.40
CA ILE A 110 -2.86 -10.10 2.44
C ILE A 110 -2.07 -10.27 1.15
N LEU A 111 -0.78 -10.60 1.25
CA LEU A 111 0.05 -10.89 0.07
C LEU A 111 -0.55 -12.02 -0.77
N ALA A 112 -0.97 -13.10 -0.11
CA ALA A 112 -1.55 -14.26 -0.78
C ALA A 112 -2.92 -13.98 -1.41
N CYS A 113 -3.60 -12.93 -0.96
CA CYS A 113 -4.92 -12.56 -1.43
C CYS A 113 -4.91 -11.57 -2.61
N GLY A 114 -3.73 -11.22 -3.12
CA GLY A 114 -3.62 -10.50 -4.38
C GLY A 114 -4.19 -11.31 -5.54
N GLU A 115 -4.49 -10.63 -6.64
CA GLU A 115 -5.06 -11.28 -7.82
C GLU A 115 -4.15 -12.38 -8.33
N LYS A 116 -4.74 -13.51 -8.70
CA LYS A 116 -4.00 -14.66 -9.21
C LYS A 116 -3.17 -14.24 -10.43
N GLY A 117 -1.88 -14.60 -10.42
CA GLY A 117 -0.94 -14.23 -11.46
C GLY A 117 -0.33 -12.83 -11.29
N LYS A 118 -0.76 -12.08 -10.27
CA LYS A 118 -0.29 -10.72 -9.99
C LYS A 118 0.28 -10.58 -8.58
N ARG A 119 0.75 -11.69 -8.00
CA ARG A 119 1.38 -11.75 -6.68
C ARG A 119 2.88 -11.93 -6.88
N LEU A 120 3.67 -11.00 -6.35
CA LEU A 120 5.10 -10.94 -6.58
C LEU A 120 5.86 -10.85 -5.26
N SER A 121 7.10 -11.30 -5.29
CA SER A 121 8.04 -11.16 -4.18
C SER A 121 9.41 -10.80 -4.72
N LEU A 122 10.06 -9.83 -4.10
CA LEU A 122 11.45 -9.51 -4.43
C LEU A 122 12.38 -10.64 -3.92
N PRO A 123 13.57 -10.82 -4.52
CA PRO A 123 14.38 -12.02 -4.29
C PRO A 123 14.80 -12.27 -2.84
N ASN A 124 15.01 -11.21 -2.05
CA ASN A 124 15.51 -11.32 -0.68
C ASN A 124 14.41 -11.12 0.35
N SER A 125 13.16 -11.22 -0.04
CA SER A 125 12.02 -11.06 0.87
C SER A 125 11.75 -12.32 1.67
N GLU A 126 11.26 -12.15 2.91
CA GLU A 126 10.81 -13.24 3.76
C GLU A 126 9.29 -13.26 3.78
N ILE A 127 8.72 -14.44 3.62
CA ILE A 127 7.28 -14.65 3.71
C ILE A 127 7.05 -15.72 4.76
N LEU A 128 6.40 -15.31 5.86
CA LEU A 128 6.20 -16.16 7.02
C LEU A 128 4.71 -16.26 7.36
N LEU A 129 4.23 -17.47 7.48
CA LEU A 129 2.84 -17.70 7.86
C LEU A 129 2.65 -17.75 9.38
#